data_ad9735889a0bd01801ca29fc2e51ecb1
#
_entry.id   ad9735889a0bd01801ca29fc2e51ecb1
#
_cell.length_a   1.000
_cell.length_b   1.000
_cell.length_c   1.000
_cell.angle_alpha   90.00
_cell.angle_beta   90.00
_cell.angle_gamma   90.00
#
_symmetry.space_group_name_H-M   'P 1'
#
loop_
_entity.id
_entity.type
_entity.pdbx_description
1 polymer ?
#
loop_
_entity_poly.entity_id
_entity_poly.type
_entity_poly.pdbx_seq_one_letter_code
_entity_poly.pdbx_strand_id
1 'polypeptide(L)'
;MTPSETAPVVLLVEDDRDGRLMYADWLTEAGFRVDQAHNGLQALERAFDSRPHVVVTDLNIPGIDGFELTRRLKHDARTRDVPVLAVTGYAAFASDPERARRAGCDVVLSKPCSPEDLEAAIRGLIRERSRHA
;
A
#
# COMPACT_ATOMS: atom_id res chain seq x y z
N MET A 1 -11.70 -17.59 6.91
CA MET A 1 -11.17 -18.40 5.80
C MET A 1 -9.72 -18.00 5.53
N THR A 2 -8.81 -18.96 5.44
CA THR A 2 -7.40 -18.68 5.15
C THR A 2 -7.23 -18.41 3.65
N PRO A 3 -6.54 -17.34 3.25
CA PRO A 3 -6.30 -17.08 1.83
C PRO A 3 -5.48 -18.19 1.16
N SER A 4 -5.73 -18.41 -0.12
CA SER A 4 -4.97 -19.35 -0.94
C SER A 4 -3.50 -18.92 -1.02
N GLU A 5 -2.59 -19.88 -1.17
CA GLU A 5 -1.17 -19.61 -1.39
C GLU A 5 -0.91 -18.82 -2.68
N THR A 6 -1.85 -18.85 -3.62
CA THR A 6 -1.76 -18.11 -4.88
C THR A 6 -2.49 -16.77 -4.84
N ALA A 7 -3.14 -16.44 -3.72
CA ALA A 7 -3.82 -15.16 -3.57
C ALA A 7 -2.83 -14.01 -3.66
N PRO A 8 -3.25 -12.86 -4.20
CA PRO A 8 -2.37 -11.69 -4.25
C PRO A 8 -1.93 -11.23 -2.86
N VAL A 9 -0.69 -10.78 -2.78
CA VAL A 9 -0.12 -10.26 -1.54
C VAL A 9 -0.25 -8.74 -1.52
N VAL A 10 -0.85 -8.22 -0.46
CA VAL A 10 -0.94 -6.79 -0.18
C VAL A 10 -0.02 -6.47 0.99
N LEU A 11 0.92 -5.56 0.79
CA LEU A 11 1.72 -5.02 1.88
C LEU A 11 1.01 -3.78 2.43
N LEU A 12 0.58 -3.85 3.66
CA LEU A 12 -0.16 -2.77 4.33
C LEU A 12 0.76 -2.07 5.33
N VAL A 13 1.00 -0.78 5.08
CA VAL A 13 1.91 0.04 5.88
C VAL A 13 1.11 1.10 6.62
N GLU A 14 1.01 0.97 7.93
CA GLU A 14 0.26 1.88 8.79
C GLU A 14 0.83 1.79 10.21
N ASP A 15 1.17 2.93 10.80
CA ASP A 15 1.70 2.97 12.17
C ASP A 15 0.61 2.87 13.24
N ASP A 16 -0.61 3.32 12.96
CA ASP A 16 -1.73 3.15 13.87
C ASP A 16 -2.15 1.67 13.91
N ARG A 17 -1.96 1.05 15.07
CA ARG A 17 -2.20 -0.39 15.23
C ARG A 17 -3.64 -0.79 14.93
N ASP A 18 -4.60 -0.04 15.48
CA ASP A 18 -6.02 -0.40 15.34
C ASP A 18 -6.48 -0.25 13.89
N GLY A 19 -6.07 0.83 13.22
CA GLY A 19 -6.37 1.04 11.81
C GLY A 19 -5.74 -0.02 10.92
N ARG A 20 -4.47 -0.36 11.21
CA ARG A 20 -3.76 -1.40 10.46
C ARG A 20 -4.46 -2.76 10.59
N LEU A 21 -4.81 -3.15 11.81
CA LEU A 21 -5.47 -4.43 12.06
C LEU A 21 -6.86 -4.48 11.43
N MET A 22 -7.60 -3.39 11.46
CA MET A 22 -8.93 -3.33 10.84
C MET A 22 -8.86 -3.57 9.34
N TYR A 23 -7.96 -2.87 8.65
CA TYR A 23 -7.78 -3.07 7.21
C TYR A 23 -7.20 -4.45 6.89
N ALA A 24 -6.25 -4.93 7.71
CA ALA A 24 -5.66 -6.25 7.50
C ALA A 24 -6.72 -7.35 7.62
N ASP A 25 -7.59 -7.27 8.62
CA ASP A 25 -8.66 -8.24 8.80
C ASP A 25 -9.64 -8.22 7.63
N TRP A 26 -10.06 -7.02 7.21
CA TRP A 26 -10.95 -6.90 6.06
C TRP A 26 -10.37 -7.51 4.80
N LEU A 27 -9.12 -7.16 4.50
CA LEU A 27 -8.48 -7.65 3.27
C LEU A 27 -8.21 -9.15 3.30
N THR A 28 -7.89 -9.70 4.48
CA THR A 28 -7.73 -11.14 4.66
C THR A 28 -9.04 -11.87 4.38
N GLU A 29 -10.15 -11.36 4.93
CA GLU A 29 -11.49 -11.92 4.67
C GLU A 29 -11.89 -11.78 3.21
N ALA A 30 -11.41 -10.75 2.53
CA ALA A 30 -11.66 -10.54 1.11
C ALA A 30 -10.85 -11.46 0.20
N GLY A 31 -9.93 -12.25 0.76
CA GLY A 31 -9.16 -13.26 0.03
C GLY A 31 -7.71 -12.90 -0.26
N PHE A 32 -7.23 -11.76 0.19
CA PHE A 32 -5.83 -11.37 0.00
C PHE A 32 -4.93 -12.00 1.06
N ARG A 33 -3.68 -12.25 0.68
CA ARG A 33 -2.63 -12.45 1.68
C ARG A 33 -2.11 -11.07 2.08
N VAL A 34 -2.12 -10.78 3.38
CA VAL A 34 -1.74 -9.46 3.89
C VAL A 34 -0.46 -9.56 4.68
N ASP A 35 0.54 -8.80 4.26
CA ASP A 35 1.75 -8.56 5.04
C ASP A 35 1.64 -7.16 5.65
N GLN A 36 2.18 -6.96 6.84
CA GLN A 36 2.01 -5.71 7.58
C GLN A 36 3.34 -5.09 7.94
N ALA A 37 3.39 -3.76 7.91
CA ALA A 37 4.53 -2.98 8.39
C ALA A 37 4.01 -1.75 9.11
N HIS A 38 4.73 -1.30 10.13
CA HIS A 38 4.33 -0.15 10.94
C HIS A 38 5.26 1.05 10.79
N ASN A 39 6.28 0.95 9.95
CA ASN A 39 7.15 2.07 9.58
C ASN A 39 7.74 1.85 8.19
N GLY A 40 8.36 2.90 7.66
CA GLY A 40 8.86 2.87 6.28
C GLY A 40 10.02 1.91 6.04
N LEU A 41 10.94 1.79 7.00
CA LEU A 41 12.08 0.88 6.85
C LEU A 41 11.64 -0.57 6.89
N GLN A 42 10.74 -0.92 7.79
CA GLN A 42 10.15 -2.25 7.84
C GLN A 42 9.41 -2.56 6.54
N ALA A 43 8.70 -1.56 6.00
CA ALA A 43 7.98 -1.72 4.74
C ALA A 43 8.92 -2.05 3.58
N LEU A 44 10.07 -1.40 3.52
CA LEU A 44 11.07 -1.72 2.48
C LEU A 44 11.56 -3.16 2.59
N GLU A 45 11.92 -3.59 3.79
CA GLU A 45 12.37 -4.98 4.02
C GLU A 45 11.31 -5.98 3.59
N ARG A 46 10.07 -5.74 4.01
CA ARG A 46 8.95 -6.60 3.67
C ARG A 46 8.69 -6.65 2.16
N ALA A 47 8.76 -5.49 1.50
CA ALA A 47 8.53 -5.42 0.06
C ALA A 47 9.58 -6.22 -0.73
N PHE A 48 10.84 -6.16 -0.29
CA PHE A 48 11.90 -6.92 -0.96
C PHE A 48 11.75 -8.42 -0.74
N ASP A 49 11.29 -8.84 0.45
CA ASP A 49 11.13 -10.25 0.79
C ASP A 49 9.86 -10.87 0.20
N SER A 50 8.72 -10.20 0.39
CA SER A 50 7.42 -10.78 0.03
C SER A 50 7.01 -10.52 -1.42
N ARG A 51 7.64 -9.56 -2.06
CA ARG A 51 7.33 -9.13 -3.43
C ARG A 51 5.81 -8.94 -3.61
N PRO A 52 5.21 -7.94 -2.92
CA PRO A 52 3.77 -7.77 -2.94
C PRO A 52 3.25 -7.40 -4.32
N HIS A 53 1.97 -7.66 -4.54
CA HIS A 53 1.27 -7.23 -5.75
C HIS A 53 0.84 -5.77 -5.68
N VAL A 54 0.62 -5.26 -4.47
CA VAL A 54 0.26 -3.86 -4.20
C VAL A 54 0.84 -3.47 -2.84
N VAL A 55 1.36 -2.25 -2.75
CA VAL A 55 1.72 -1.63 -1.47
C VAL A 55 0.66 -0.58 -1.14
N VAL A 56 0.06 -0.69 0.05
CA VAL A 56 -0.87 0.30 0.58
C VAL A 56 -0.16 0.99 1.74
N THR A 57 0.04 2.29 1.65
CA THR A 57 0.76 3.02 2.69
C THR A 57 0.10 4.33 3.07
N ASP A 58 0.14 4.65 4.37
CA ASP A 58 -0.07 6.02 4.81
C ASP A 58 1.15 6.85 4.41
N LEU A 59 0.94 8.11 4.11
CA LEU A 59 2.04 9.02 3.79
C LEU A 59 2.74 9.55 5.04
N ASN A 60 2.03 9.58 6.18
CA ASN A 60 2.57 10.03 7.45
C ASN A 60 2.89 8.83 8.34
N ILE A 61 4.07 8.24 8.16
CA ILE A 61 4.57 7.11 8.93
C ILE A 61 5.94 7.44 9.51
N PRO A 62 6.33 6.79 10.64
CA PRO A 62 7.64 7.09 11.25
C PRO A 62 8.81 6.52 10.46
N GLY A 63 9.97 7.11 10.69
CA GLY A 63 11.18 6.81 9.96
C GLY A 63 11.20 7.54 8.62
N ILE A 64 11.35 6.82 7.53
CA ILE A 64 11.11 7.41 6.22
C ILE A 64 9.60 7.53 6.04
N ASP A 65 9.13 8.66 5.49
CA ASP A 65 7.70 8.83 5.28
C ASP A 65 7.21 8.05 4.04
N GLY A 66 5.91 8.10 3.78
CA GLY A 66 5.33 7.35 2.66
C GLY A 66 5.77 7.85 1.29
N PHE A 67 6.11 9.14 1.16
CA PHE A 67 6.67 9.67 -0.09
C PHE A 67 8.05 9.07 -0.37
N GLU A 68 8.93 9.07 0.63
CA GLU A 68 10.27 8.52 0.49
C GLU A 68 10.23 6.99 0.30
N LEU A 69 9.34 6.31 1.02
CA LEU A 69 9.10 4.88 0.82
C LEU A 69 8.73 4.59 -0.63
N THR A 70 7.76 5.33 -1.17
CA THR A 70 7.32 5.17 -2.54
C THR A 70 8.46 5.41 -3.52
N ARG A 71 9.20 6.49 -3.33
CA ARG A 71 10.32 6.82 -4.18
C ARG A 71 11.35 5.69 -4.21
N ARG A 72 11.71 5.15 -3.05
CA ARG A 72 12.68 4.04 -2.96
C ARG A 72 12.18 2.77 -3.62
N LEU A 73 10.88 2.46 -3.45
CA LEU A 73 10.27 1.30 -4.11
C LEU A 73 10.35 1.44 -5.64
N LYS A 74 10.06 2.62 -6.15
CA LYS A 74 10.04 2.87 -7.60
C LYS A 74 11.43 2.93 -8.23
N HIS A 75 12.47 3.16 -7.42
CA HIS A 75 13.85 3.23 -7.90
C HIS A 75 14.62 1.91 -7.72
N ASP A 76 13.99 0.87 -7.20
CA ASP A 76 14.63 -0.44 -7.02
C ASP A 76 14.04 -1.42 -8.03
N ALA A 77 14.90 -2.14 -8.74
CA ALA A 77 14.48 -3.08 -9.78
C ALA A 77 13.56 -4.20 -9.26
N ARG A 78 13.68 -4.53 -7.97
CA ARG A 78 12.84 -5.58 -7.36
C ARG A 78 11.40 -5.15 -7.13
N THR A 79 11.13 -3.84 -7.03
CA THR A 79 9.84 -3.31 -6.59
C THR A 79 9.27 -2.22 -7.49
N ARG A 80 10.00 -1.77 -8.49
CA ARG A 80 9.58 -0.63 -9.33
C ARG A 80 8.23 -0.85 -10.03
N ASP A 81 7.89 -2.09 -10.33
CA ASP A 81 6.64 -2.41 -11.03
C ASP A 81 5.46 -2.66 -10.09
N VAL A 82 5.70 -2.62 -8.77
CA VAL A 82 4.65 -2.81 -7.78
C VAL A 82 3.86 -1.50 -7.64
N PRO A 83 2.54 -1.52 -7.88
CA PRO A 83 1.73 -0.33 -7.69
C PRO A 83 1.67 0.09 -6.22
N VAL A 84 1.69 1.41 -5.99
CA VAL A 84 1.62 2.00 -4.66
C VAL A 84 0.34 2.80 -4.53
N LEU A 85 -0.47 2.45 -3.53
CA LEU A 85 -1.70 3.12 -3.17
C LEU A 85 -1.49 3.83 -1.83
N ALA A 86 -1.59 5.14 -1.84
CA ALA A 86 -1.48 5.94 -0.62
C ALA A 86 -2.85 6.21 -0.03
N VAL A 87 -2.99 6.04 1.29
CA VAL A 87 -4.21 6.39 2.03
C VAL A 87 -3.79 7.34 3.14
N THR A 88 -4.24 8.58 3.08
CA THR A 88 -3.80 9.60 4.03
C THR A 88 -4.93 10.46 4.54
N GLY A 89 -4.93 10.71 5.84
CA GLY A 89 -5.85 11.63 6.50
C GLY A 89 -5.20 12.95 6.90
N TYR A 90 -3.90 13.06 6.68
CA TYR A 90 -3.17 14.28 7.03
C TYR A 90 -3.38 15.33 5.95
N ALA A 91 -4.06 16.44 6.31
CA ALA A 91 -4.50 17.45 5.35
C ALA A 91 -3.36 18.04 4.50
N ALA A 92 -2.17 18.21 5.07
CA ALA A 92 -1.02 18.75 4.34
C ALA A 92 -0.58 17.83 3.20
N PHE A 93 -0.71 16.52 3.37
CA PHE A 93 -0.38 15.55 2.33
C PHE A 93 -1.53 15.42 1.32
N ALA A 94 -2.77 15.44 1.79
CA ALA A 94 -3.95 15.32 0.94
C ALA A 94 -4.11 16.53 0.00
N SER A 95 -3.61 17.71 0.40
CA SER A 95 -3.69 18.93 -0.40
C SER A 95 -2.60 19.06 -1.45
N ASP A 96 -1.66 18.12 -1.50
CA ASP A 96 -0.58 18.15 -2.51
C ASP A 96 -0.50 16.83 -3.28
N PRO A 97 -1.50 16.55 -4.13
CA PRO A 97 -1.52 15.31 -4.91
C PRO A 97 -0.35 15.23 -5.91
N GLU A 98 0.20 16.37 -6.32
CA GLU A 98 1.34 16.38 -7.24
C GLU A 98 2.60 15.81 -6.57
N ARG A 99 2.79 16.09 -5.28
CA ARG A 99 3.93 15.52 -4.55
C ARG A 99 3.84 14.00 -4.50
N ALA A 100 2.65 13.47 -4.22
CA ALA A 100 2.43 12.02 -4.20
C ALA A 100 2.68 11.41 -5.58
N ARG A 101 2.20 12.06 -6.63
CA ARG A 101 2.39 11.59 -8.01
C ARG A 101 3.87 11.60 -8.41
N ARG A 102 4.59 12.68 -8.08
CA ARG A 102 6.03 12.77 -8.34
C ARG A 102 6.83 11.71 -7.61
N ALA A 103 6.39 11.33 -6.41
CA ALA A 103 7.02 10.23 -5.66
C ALA A 103 6.76 8.87 -6.30
N GLY A 104 5.71 8.76 -7.11
CA GLY A 104 5.37 7.53 -7.83
C GLY A 104 4.13 6.81 -7.32
N CYS A 105 3.31 7.46 -6.46
CA CYS A 105 2.05 6.89 -6.02
C CYS A 105 1.11 6.74 -7.22
N ASP A 106 0.55 5.55 -7.38
CA ASP A 106 -0.35 5.26 -8.48
C ASP A 106 -1.79 5.71 -8.18
N VAL A 107 -2.19 5.62 -6.91
CA VAL A 107 -3.50 6.09 -6.44
C VAL A 107 -3.34 6.74 -5.08
N VAL A 108 -4.07 7.81 -4.82
CA VAL A 108 -4.12 8.46 -3.51
C VAL A 108 -5.56 8.54 -3.06
N LEU A 109 -5.86 7.95 -1.89
CA LEU A 109 -7.17 8.00 -1.27
C LEU A 109 -7.09 8.80 0.02
N SER A 110 -8.15 9.55 0.32
CA SER A 110 -8.24 10.35 1.56
C SER A 110 -8.93 9.56 2.67
N LYS A 111 -8.43 9.71 3.89
CA LYS A 111 -9.15 9.20 5.08
C LYS A 111 -10.27 10.19 5.46
N PRO A 112 -11.41 9.71 5.95
CA PRO A 112 -11.73 8.31 6.19
C PRO A 112 -11.95 7.56 4.87
N CYS A 113 -11.32 6.39 4.77
CA CYS A 113 -11.46 5.54 3.60
C CYS A 113 -12.09 4.22 4.06
N SER A 114 -13.24 3.87 3.49
CA SER A 114 -13.90 2.62 3.86
C SER A 114 -13.08 1.43 3.41
N PRO A 115 -13.15 0.31 4.13
CA PRO A 115 -12.48 -0.91 3.68
C PRO A 115 -12.94 -1.37 2.30
N GLU A 116 -14.21 -1.15 1.97
CA GLU A 116 -14.78 -1.48 0.65
C GLU A 116 -14.10 -0.66 -0.46
N ASP A 117 -13.92 0.63 -0.24
CA ASP A 117 -13.29 1.50 -1.22
C ASP A 117 -11.81 1.16 -1.38
N LEU A 118 -11.15 0.84 -0.28
CA LEU A 118 -9.75 0.40 -0.32
C LEU A 118 -9.61 -0.90 -1.12
N GLU A 119 -10.49 -1.87 -0.84
CA GLU A 119 -10.48 -3.14 -1.57
C GLU A 119 -10.70 -2.93 -3.07
N ALA A 120 -11.67 -2.10 -3.44
CA ALA A 120 -11.97 -1.82 -4.85
C ALA A 120 -10.75 -1.21 -5.56
N ALA A 121 -10.08 -0.27 -4.92
CA ALA A 121 -8.88 0.36 -5.48
C ALA A 121 -7.73 -0.64 -5.64
N ILE A 122 -7.54 -1.50 -4.67
CA ILE A 122 -6.51 -2.56 -4.73
C ILE A 122 -6.78 -3.50 -5.91
N ARG A 123 -8.03 -3.96 -6.04
CA ARG A 123 -8.41 -4.86 -7.13
C ARG A 123 -8.23 -4.21 -8.49
N GLY A 124 -8.54 -2.91 -8.58
CA GLY A 124 -8.33 -2.14 -9.81
C GLY A 124 -6.85 -2.09 -10.22
N LEU A 125 -5.96 -1.85 -9.26
CA LEU A 125 -4.53 -1.82 -9.53
C LEU A 125 -3.98 -3.18 -9.95
N ILE A 126 -4.43 -4.25 -9.32
CA ILE A 126 -4.01 -5.61 -9.66
C ILE A 126 -4.46 -5.97 -11.07
N ARG A 127 -5.69 -5.64 -11.44
CA ARG A 127 -6.21 -5.91 -12.80
C ARG A 127 -5.41 -5.14 -13.85
N GLU A 128 -5.11 -3.88 -13.58
CA GLU A 128 -4.38 -3.03 -14.51
C GLU A 128 -2.96 -3.54 -14.71
N ARG A 129 -2.29 -3.95 -13.63
CA ARG A 129 -0.96 -4.54 -13.70
C ARG A 129 -0.95 -5.82 -14.53
N SER A 130 -1.98 -6.66 -14.39
CA SER A 130 -2.09 -7.91 -15.15
C SER A 130 -2.26 -7.68 -16.66
N ARG A 131 -2.90 -6.56 -17.05
CA ARG A 131 -3.06 -6.20 -18.46
C ARG A 131 -1.75 -5.79 -19.12
N HIS A 132 -0.82 -5.25 -18.34
CA HIS A 132 0.44 -4.72 -18.83
C HIS A 132 1.62 -5.66 -18.56
N ALA A 133 1.36 -6.84 -18.02
CA ALA A 133 2.38 -7.85 -17.74
C ALA A 133 2.75 -8.65 -19.00
#